data_f3a6412b515e63e92dd0f1d01f17c86e
#
_entry.id   f3a6412b515e63e92dd0f1d01f17c86e
#
_cell.length_a   1.000
_cell.length_b   1.000
_cell.length_c   1.000
_cell.angle_alpha   90.00
_cell.angle_beta   90.00
_cell.angle_gamma   90.00
#
_symmetry.space_group_name_H-M   'P 1'
#
loop_
_entity.id
_entity.type
_entity.pdbx_description
1 polymer ?
#
loop_
_entity_poly.entity_id
_entity_poly.type
_entity_poly.pdbx_seq_one_letter_code
_entity_poly.pdbx_strand_id
1 'polypeptide(L)'
;TNAPFDFGVAMLPAKERRGAPTGGVNFYLFKDSTDEQKDAAVDFVQWITSPEQAAVWSIATGYVAPRPDAWETDAMKAYAADFPPALVARDQLEFAVAELSTYENGKVTQTFNDALASAIAGEKSAQEALDQAQAAADRILKPYR
;
A
#
# COMPACT_ATOMS: atom_id res chain seq x y z
N THR A 1 4.09 -0.73 20.08
CA THR A 1 4.41 0.55 19.38
C THR A 1 5.36 1.36 20.21
N ASN A 2 6.30 2.07 19.55
CA ASN A 2 7.25 2.95 20.24
C ASN A 2 6.77 4.42 20.25
N ALA A 3 5.48 4.65 20.04
CA ALA A 3 4.93 6.01 20.11
C ALA A 3 4.97 6.50 21.56
N PRO A 4 5.56 7.68 21.83
CA PRO A 4 5.64 8.22 23.18
C PRO A 4 4.35 8.94 23.64
N PHE A 5 3.25 8.73 22.92
CA PHE A 5 1.96 9.36 23.15
C PHE A 5 0.81 8.39 22.84
N ASP A 6 -0.33 8.62 23.41
CA ASP A 6 -1.56 7.88 23.08
C ASP A 6 -2.06 8.28 21.68
N PHE A 7 -2.46 7.28 20.91
CA PHE A 7 -3.02 7.49 19.56
C PHE A 7 -4.19 6.54 19.30
N GLY A 8 -5.07 6.94 18.42
CA GLY A 8 -6.16 6.12 17.92
C GLY A 8 -5.94 5.72 16.46
N VAL A 9 -6.55 4.64 16.06
CA VAL A 9 -6.57 4.17 14.67
C VAL A 9 -8.01 4.03 14.23
N ALA A 10 -8.33 4.53 13.04
CA ALA A 10 -9.65 4.45 12.44
C ALA A 10 -9.53 4.14 10.95
N MET A 11 -10.59 3.60 10.37
CA MET A 11 -10.67 3.45 8.91
C MET A 11 -10.56 4.80 8.22
N LEU A 12 -9.98 4.81 7.01
CA LEU A 12 -9.95 6.01 6.18
C LEU A 12 -11.37 6.56 5.99
N PRO A 13 -11.54 7.88 6.04
CA PRO A 13 -12.84 8.52 5.87
C PRO A 13 -13.40 8.25 4.47
N ALA A 14 -14.71 8.22 4.37
CA ALA A 14 -15.42 8.07 3.11
C ALA A 14 -16.41 9.21 2.91
N LYS A 15 -16.63 9.61 1.66
CA LYS A 15 -17.73 10.49 1.27
C LYS A 15 -18.76 9.67 0.49
N GLU A 16 -18.51 9.40 -0.78
CA GLU A 16 -19.40 8.62 -1.64
C GLU A 16 -19.12 7.12 -1.56
N ARG A 17 -17.85 6.75 -1.41
CA ARG A 17 -17.39 5.37 -1.26
C ARG A 17 -16.17 5.29 -0.37
N ARG A 18 -15.95 4.15 0.22
CA ARG A 18 -14.66 3.82 0.85
C ARG A 18 -13.65 3.43 -0.22
N GLY A 19 -12.38 3.68 0.07
CA GLY A 19 -11.26 3.23 -0.72
C GLY A 19 -9.98 3.36 0.08
N ALA A 20 -9.08 2.40 -0.08
CA ALA A 20 -7.77 2.39 0.54
C ALA A 20 -6.76 1.97 -0.53
N PRO A 21 -5.99 2.90 -1.12
CA PRO A 21 -4.92 2.49 -2.02
C PRO A 21 -3.91 1.65 -1.25
N THR A 22 -3.56 0.49 -1.82
CA THR A 22 -2.61 -0.42 -1.23
C THR A 22 -1.34 -0.43 -2.05
N GLY A 23 -0.24 -0.11 -1.40
CA GLY A 23 1.11 -0.33 -1.90
C GLY A 23 1.73 -1.59 -1.29
N GLY A 24 2.87 -1.98 -1.81
CA GLY A 24 3.58 -3.15 -1.31
C GLY A 24 4.87 -3.38 -2.06
N VAL A 25 5.41 -4.58 -1.90
CA VAL A 25 6.58 -5.06 -2.61
C VAL A 25 6.20 -6.26 -3.47
N ASN A 26 6.91 -6.44 -4.57
CA ASN A 26 6.73 -7.57 -5.46
C ASN A 26 8.02 -8.39 -5.53
N PHE A 27 7.89 -9.69 -5.69
CA PHE A 27 9.00 -10.55 -6.03
C PHE A 27 9.07 -10.68 -7.56
N TYR A 28 10.28 -10.57 -8.10
CA TYR A 28 10.53 -10.70 -9.53
C TYR A 28 11.46 -11.85 -9.80
N LEU A 29 11.05 -12.73 -10.70
CA LEU A 29 11.87 -13.80 -11.20
C LEU A 29 12.50 -13.36 -12.52
N PHE A 30 13.83 -13.28 -12.56
CA PHE A 30 14.52 -12.82 -13.75
C PHE A 30 14.53 -13.89 -14.85
N LYS A 31 14.33 -13.44 -16.08
CA LYS A 31 14.22 -14.32 -17.26
C LYS A 31 15.43 -15.24 -17.44
N ASP A 32 16.63 -14.68 -17.20
CA ASP A 32 17.90 -15.35 -17.46
C ASP A 32 18.46 -16.13 -16.24
N SER A 33 17.63 -16.33 -15.20
CA SER A 33 17.97 -17.22 -14.09
C SER A 33 17.99 -18.67 -14.54
N THR A 34 18.88 -19.49 -13.97
CA THR A 34 18.89 -20.94 -14.21
C THR A 34 17.61 -21.59 -13.65
N ASP A 35 17.31 -22.82 -14.08
CA ASP A 35 16.11 -23.51 -13.59
C ASP A 35 16.22 -23.78 -12.09
N GLU A 36 17.41 -24.16 -11.58
CA GLU A 36 17.64 -24.34 -10.15
C GLU A 36 17.44 -23.03 -9.35
N GLN A 37 17.84 -21.89 -9.91
CA GLN A 37 17.60 -20.57 -9.28
C GLN A 37 16.13 -20.23 -9.27
N LYS A 38 15.40 -20.56 -10.35
CA LYS A 38 13.95 -20.34 -10.42
C LYS A 38 13.21 -21.20 -9.41
N ASP A 39 13.56 -22.48 -9.31
CA ASP A 39 12.95 -23.41 -8.36
C ASP A 39 13.19 -22.94 -6.91
N ALA A 40 14.43 -22.60 -6.56
CA ALA A 40 14.75 -22.06 -5.25
C ALA A 40 14.03 -20.74 -4.94
N ALA A 41 13.86 -19.88 -5.94
CA ALA A 41 13.12 -18.63 -5.76
C ALA A 41 11.62 -18.89 -5.53
N VAL A 42 11.04 -19.86 -6.23
CA VAL A 42 9.63 -20.25 -6.01
C VAL A 42 9.44 -20.83 -4.60
N ASP A 43 10.33 -21.72 -4.16
CA ASP A 43 10.31 -22.30 -2.82
C ASP A 43 10.41 -21.19 -1.74
N PHE A 44 11.32 -20.24 -1.94
CA PHE A 44 11.45 -19.09 -1.04
C PHE A 44 10.18 -18.24 -1.01
N VAL A 45 9.59 -17.94 -2.17
CA VAL A 45 8.36 -17.13 -2.23
C VAL A 45 7.20 -17.86 -1.54
N GLN A 46 7.05 -19.17 -1.76
CA GLN A 46 6.03 -19.98 -1.10
C GLN A 46 6.22 -19.98 0.42
N TRP A 47 7.45 -20.11 0.89
CA TRP A 47 7.78 -20.07 2.32
C TRP A 47 7.50 -18.69 2.92
N ILE A 48 8.03 -17.61 2.33
CA ILE A 48 7.89 -16.25 2.90
C ILE A 48 6.44 -15.74 2.87
N THR A 49 5.63 -16.27 1.96
CA THR A 49 4.21 -15.94 1.85
C THR A 49 3.31 -16.95 2.56
N SER A 50 3.84 -17.93 3.30
CA SER A 50 3.04 -18.82 4.13
C SER A 50 2.30 -18.05 5.23
N PRO A 51 1.19 -18.58 5.77
CA PRO A 51 0.42 -17.90 6.82
C PRO A 51 1.28 -17.52 8.02
N GLU A 52 2.16 -18.42 8.46
CA GLU A 52 3.04 -18.21 9.60
C GLU A 52 4.06 -17.10 9.35
N GLN A 53 4.69 -17.11 8.17
CA GLN A 53 5.68 -16.08 7.82
C GLN A 53 5.01 -14.72 7.57
N ALA A 54 3.83 -14.70 6.95
CA ALA A 54 3.05 -13.49 6.79
C ALA A 54 2.65 -12.88 8.15
N ALA A 55 2.29 -13.72 9.12
CA ALA A 55 2.03 -13.28 10.49
C ALA A 55 3.29 -12.72 11.17
N VAL A 56 4.41 -13.42 11.09
CA VAL A 56 5.71 -12.97 11.65
C VAL A 56 6.10 -11.62 11.06
N TRP A 57 6.01 -11.48 9.74
CA TRP A 57 6.33 -10.23 9.05
C TRP A 57 5.42 -9.07 9.49
N SER A 58 4.10 -9.32 9.54
CA SER A 58 3.12 -8.33 9.96
C SER A 58 3.38 -7.82 11.37
N ILE A 59 3.60 -8.72 12.32
CA ILE A 59 3.88 -8.39 13.72
C ILE A 59 5.19 -7.59 13.85
N ALA A 60 6.24 -8.00 13.13
CA ALA A 60 7.55 -7.39 13.24
C ALA A 60 7.61 -6.00 12.61
N THR A 61 6.87 -5.76 11.51
CA THR A 61 6.98 -4.53 10.70
C THR A 61 5.81 -3.58 10.86
N GLY A 62 4.66 -4.06 11.33
CA GLY A 62 3.40 -3.31 11.34
C GLY A 62 2.69 -3.27 9.98
N TYR A 63 3.21 -3.93 8.95
CA TYR A 63 2.47 -4.10 7.70
C TYR A 63 1.29 -5.04 7.90
N VAL A 64 0.16 -4.73 7.27
CA VAL A 64 -1.03 -5.59 7.35
C VAL A 64 -0.79 -6.89 6.59
N ALA A 65 -1.06 -8.03 7.22
CA ALA A 65 -0.97 -9.32 6.54
C ALA A 65 -2.06 -9.44 5.47
N PRO A 66 -1.70 -9.63 4.17
CA PRO A 66 -2.67 -9.65 3.07
C PRO A 66 -3.42 -10.99 2.95
N ARG A 67 -3.00 -12.02 3.68
CA ARG A 67 -3.60 -13.35 3.69
C ARG A 67 -4.61 -13.49 4.82
N PRO A 68 -5.87 -13.88 4.54
CA PRO A 68 -6.86 -14.11 5.59
C PRO A 68 -6.44 -15.19 6.60
N ASP A 69 -5.83 -16.28 6.15
CA ASP A 69 -5.37 -17.40 6.98
C ASP A 69 -4.20 -17.04 7.91
N ALA A 70 -3.42 -16.01 7.59
CA ALA A 70 -2.41 -15.49 8.53
C ALA A 70 -3.05 -14.92 9.81
N TRP A 71 -4.25 -14.36 9.71
CA TRP A 71 -5.00 -13.84 10.86
C TRP A 71 -5.59 -14.93 11.74
N GLU A 72 -5.61 -16.19 11.26
CA GLU A 72 -6.05 -17.35 12.01
C GLU A 72 -4.92 -18.03 12.80
N THR A 73 -3.66 -17.63 12.59
CA THR A 73 -2.53 -18.14 13.36
C THR A 73 -2.61 -17.71 14.83
N ASP A 74 -2.09 -18.53 15.74
CA ASP A 74 -2.10 -18.21 17.18
C ASP A 74 -1.30 -16.93 17.47
N ALA A 75 -0.17 -16.72 16.77
CA ALA A 75 0.66 -15.53 16.90
C ALA A 75 -0.11 -14.25 16.52
N MET A 76 -0.85 -14.28 15.41
CA MET A 76 -1.61 -13.12 14.97
C MET A 76 -2.85 -12.87 15.84
N LYS A 77 -3.51 -13.91 16.33
CA LYS A 77 -4.60 -13.78 17.29
C LYS A 77 -4.13 -13.13 18.60
N ALA A 78 -2.98 -13.58 19.12
CA ALA A 78 -2.37 -12.97 20.30
C ALA A 78 -1.99 -11.50 20.06
N TYR A 79 -1.37 -11.21 18.92
CA TYR A 79 -1.02 -9.84 18.54
C TYR A 79 -2.26 -8.93 18.43
N ALA A 80 -3.32 -9.39 17.78
CA ALA A 80 -4.55 -8.62 17.63
C ALA A 80 -5.27 -8.40 18.98
N ALA A 81 -5.15 -9.33 19.93
CA ALA A 81 -5.67 -9.16 21.28
C ALA A 81 -4.87 -8.11 22.09
N ASP A 82 -3.55 -8.09 21.93
CA ASP A 82 -2.66 -7.11 22.58
C ASP A 82 -2.71 -5.72 21.89
N PHE A 83 -2.89 -5.69 20.58
CA PHE A 83 -2.96 -4.47 19.78
C PHE A 83 -4.20 -4.46 18.86
N PRO A 84 -5.41 -4.24 19.41
CA PRO A 84 -6.65 -4.20 18.63
C PRO A 84 -6.67 -3.26 17.42
N PRO A 85 -5.90 -2.15 17.37
CA PRO A 85 -5.80 -1.30 16.18
C PRO A 85 -5.34 -2.04 14.90
N ALA A 86 -4.64 -3.16 15.03
CA ALA A 86 -4.25 -3.99 13.88
C ALA A 86 -5.47 -4.52 13.10
N LEU A 87 -6.59 -4.77 13.80
CA LEU A 87 -7.83 -5.23 13.17
C LEU A 87 -8.46 -4.16 12.27
N VAL A 88 -8.29 -2.88 12.60
CA VAL A 88 -8.77 -1.78 11.74
C VAL A 88 -8.06 -1.80 10.40
N ALA A 89 -6.75 -2.01 10.39
CA ALA A 89 -5.97 -2.12 9.16
C ALA A 89 -6.36 -3.36 8.34
N ARG A 90 -6.61 -4.51 9.00
CA ARG A 90 -7.13 -5.72 8.35
C ARG A 90 -8.50 -5.45 7.70
N ASP A 91 -9.43 -4.88 8.44
CA ASP A 91 -10.80 -4.64 7.97
C ASP A 91 -10.85 -3.58 6.87
N GLN A 92 -9.86 -2.67 6.82
CA GLN A 92 -9.69 -1.71 5.73
C GLN A 92 -9.37 -2.39 4.39
N LEU A 93 -8.80 -3.62 4.39
CA LEU A 93 -8.48 -4.37 3.16
C LEU A 93 -9.71 -4.73 2.33
N GLU A 94 -10.90 -4.81 2.92
CA GLU A 94 -12.16 -5.00 2.19
C GLU A 94 -12.38 -3.87 1.15
N PHE A 95 -11.85 -2.68 1.42
CA PHE A 95 -11.96 -1.50 0.58
C PHE A 95 -10.68 -1.21 -0.20
N ALA A 96 -9.78 -2.19 -0.29
CA ALA A 96 -8.52 -2.04 -0.99
C ALA A 96 -8.73 -1.76 -2.47
N VAL A 97 -7.99 -0.79 -2.99
CA VAL A 97 -7.93 -0.46 -4.41
C VAL A 97 -6.48 -0.42 -4.86
N ALA A 98 -6.25 -0.74 -6.13
CA ALA A 98 -4.92 -0.62 -6.70
C ALA A 98 -4.44 0.85 -6.65
N GLU A 99 -3.16 1.05 -6.40
CA GLU A 99 -2.54 2.35 -6.59
C GLU A 99 -2.61 2.78 -8.05
N LEU A 100 -2.55 4.09 -8.26
CA LEU A 100 -2.44 4.64 -9.60
C LEU A 100 -1.23 4.02 -10.33
N SER A 101 -1.51 3.38 -11.45
CA SER A 101 -0.48 2.82 -12.33
C SER A 101 -0.69 3.34 -13.74
N THR A 102 0.32 4.03 -14.28
CA THR A 102 0.26 4.63 -15.60
C THR A 102 1.66 4.70 -16.21
N TYR A 103 1.76 4.95 -17.52
CA TYR A 103 3.03 5.35 -18.12
C TYR A 103 3.59 6.57 -17.40
N GLU A 104 4.91 6.65 -17.29
CA GLU A 104 5.60 7.75 -16.59
C GLU A 104 5.07 7.98 -15.15
N ASN A 105 4.70 6.89 -14.47
CA ASN A 105 4.00 6.92 -13.18
C ASN A 105 4.66 7.87 -12.17
N GLY A 106 5.97 7.85 -12.07
CA GLY A 106 6.71 8.75 -11.16
C GLY A 106 6.48 10.23 -11.45
N LYS A 107 6.46 10.62 -12.74
CA LYS A 107 6.22 12.03 -13.15
C LYS A 107 4.78 12.44 -12.89
N VAL A 108 3.81 11.55 -13.17
CA VAL A 108 2.38 11.82 -12.93
C VAL A 108 2.12 11.96 -11.43
N THR A 109 2.64 11.03 -10.62
CA THR A 109 2.52 11.09 -9.16
C THR A 109 3.17 12.35 -8.58
N GLN A 110 4.36 12.74 -9.06
CA GLN A 110 5.01 13.96 -8.62
C GLN A 110 4.15 15.20 -8.90
N THR A 111 3.57 15.27 -10.11
CA THR A 111 2.65 16.37 -10.48
C THR A 111 1.47 16.49 -9.50
N PHE A 112 0.89 15.37 -9.10
CA PHE A 112 -0.19 15.36 -8.11
C PHE A 112 0.29 15.77 -6.71
N ASN A 113 1.45 15.27 -6.28
CA ASN A 113 2.01 15.60 -4.96
C ASN A 113 2.35 17.10 -4.86
N ASP A 114 2.92 17.69 -5.91
CA ASP A 114 3.22 19.13 -5.96
C ASP A 114 1.94 19.98 -5.89
N ALA A 115 0.89 19.55 -6.59
CA ALA A 115 -0.41 20.20 -6.52
C ALA A 115 -1.02 20.14 -5.12
N LEU A 116 -0.96 18.97 -4.49
CA LEU A 116 -1.44 18.78 -3.13
C LEU A 116 -0.68 19.64 -2.13
N ALA A 117 0.65 19.65 -2.22
CA ALA A 117 1.51 20.48 -1.38
C ALA A 117 1.18 21.98 -1.51
N SER A 118 1.04 22.47 -2.73
CA SER A 118 0.69 23.87 -3.04
C SER A 118 -0.69 24.26 -2.49
N ALA A 119 -1.67 23.37 -2.57
CA ALA A 119 -2.99 23.61 -2.00
C ALA A 119 -2.97 23.62 -0.47
N ILE A 120 -2.24 22.71 0.16
CA ILE A 120 -2.08 22.64 1.62
C ILE A 120 -1.34 23.87 2.16
N ALA A 121 -0.34 24.36 1.43
CA ALA A 121 0.39 25.58 1.77
C ALA A 121 -0.45 26.87 1.58
N GLY A 122 -1.64 26.78 1.00
CA GLY A 122 -2.50 27.92 0.72
C GLY A 122 -2.04 28.80 -0.44
N GLU A 123 -1.13 28.32 -1.26
CA GLU A 123 -0.60 29.05 -2.43
C GLU A 123 -1.62 29.07 -3.59
N LYS A 124 -2.49 28.05 -3.66
CA LYS A 124 -3.55 27.88 -4.66
C LYS A 124 -4.78 27.31 -4.01
N SER A 125 -5.94 27.52 -4.62
CA SER A 125 -7.13 26.77 -4.29
C SER A 125 -6.96 25.29 -4.69
N ALA A 126 -7.66 24.39 -4.01
CA ALA A 126 -7.63 22.96 -4.34
C ALA A 126 -8.03 22.71 -5.81
N GLN A 127 -9.02 23.45 -6.33
CA GLN A 127 -9.46 23.31 -7.71
C GLN A 127 -8.35 23.73 -8.70
N GLU A 128 -7.74 24.89 -8.51
CA GLU A 128 -6.65 25.36 -9.38
C GLU A 128 -5.45 24.42 -9.36
N ALA A 129 -5.08 23.91 -8.19
CA ALA A 129 -3.97 22.97 -8.06
C ALA A 129 -4.26 21.66 -8.81
N LEU A 130 -5.46 21.10 -8.67
CA LEU A 130 -5.86 19.87 -9.35
C LEU A 130 -6.01 20.05 -10.86
N ASP A 131 -6.56 21.16 -11.33
CA ASP A 131 -6.67 21.46 -12.76
C ASP A 131 -5.29 21.56 -13.42
N GLN A 132 -4.33 22.18 -12.74
CA GLN A 132 -2.95 22.26 -13.21
C GLN A 132 -2.28 20.87 -13.22
N ALA A 133 -2.50 20.06 -12.20
CA ALA A 133 -1.99 18.69 -12.13
C ALA A 133 -2.56 17.83 -13.26
N GLN A 134 -3.86 17.92 -13.51
CA GLN A 134 -4.51 17.20 -14.61
C GLN A 134 -3.92 17.62 -15.96
N ALA A 135 -3.80 18.91 -16.22
CA ALA A 135 -3.23 19.41 -17.47
C ALA A 135 -1.76 18.98 -17.65
N ALA A 136 -0.99 18.90 -16.58
CA ALA A 136 0.38 18.41 -16.63
C ALA A 136 0.46 16.89 -16.87
N ALA A 137 -0.38 16.11 -16.19
CA ALA A 137 -0.50 14.67 -16.41
C ALA A 137 -0.91 14.35 -17.87
N ASP A 138 -1.87 15.09 -18.42
CA ASP A 138 -2.29 14.94 -19.81
C ASP A 138 -1.15 15.20 -20.81
N ARG A 139 -0.29 16.18 -20.55
CA ARG A 139 0.88 16.42 -21.38
C ARG A 139 1.89 15.29 -21.29
N ILE A 140 2.15 14.78 -20.08
CA ILE A 140 3.07 13.66 -19.84
C ILE A 140 2.57 12.39 -20.57
N LEU A 141 1.27 12.13 -20.52
CA LEU A 141 0.67 10.92 -21.06
C LEU A 141 0.34 11.02 -22.57
N LYS A 142 0.43 12.20 -23.17
CA LYS A 142 0.10 12.41 -24.60
C LYS A 142 0.77 11.42 -25.56
N PRO A 143 2.08 11.04 -25.38
CA PRO A 143 2.74 10.09 -26.28
C PRO A 143 2.20 8.66 -26.19
N TYR A 144 1.39 8.34 -25.17
CA TYR A 144 0.90 6.99 -24.87
C TYR A 144 -0.61 6.81 -25.12
N ARG A 145 -1.23 7.79 -25.76
CA ARG A 145 -2.65 7.80 -26.13
C ARG A 145 -2.86 7.46 -27.61
#